data_ad39c9deac900ae56e2eafbc84edd241
#
_entry.id   ad39c9deac900ae56e2eafbc84edd241
#
_cell.length_a   1.000
_cell.length_b   1.000
_cell.length_c   1.000
_cell.angle_alpha   90.00
_cell.angle_beta   90.00
_cell.angle_gamma   90.00
#
_symmetry.space_group_name_H-M   'P 1'
#
loop_
_entity.id
_entity.type
_entity.pdbx_description
1 polymer ?
#
loop_
_entity_poly.entity_id
_entity_poly.type
_entity_poly.pdbx_seq_one_letter_code
_entity_poly.pdbx_strand_id
1 'polypeptide(L)'
;MTKRSDDRRVVILQALRDSPRDVSGELLASELGVSRVAVRKHIEALHELGYEIDARAGEGYTLVSSPDAPLPLEVRPLLHGDFYARLEGGRVTGSTNDDARSLALEGAPEGTVVLAAQQTSGRGRLGREWSSPAGGVYASVVLRPAVETPEAIVLPLVVGLGVARGLDTLGVQTLLKWPNDLLCVDGRKVAGVLLEGLSEGWLISWIVAGVGVNVRTAPDRERSASVDELFGRRMPLADVAAAVLDGIAVAYRRWQADGFAPFAAEYESRSYLAGRQVRVSDAAGRVLAEGEVAGIDALGRLLVSTGTGTVPIVAGDVTLRED
;
A
#
# COMPACT_ATOMS: atom_id res chain seq x y z
N MET A 1 19.12 8.47 -0.63
CA MET A 1 19.37 8.74 -2.09
C MET A 1 18.69 10.06 -2.44
N THR A 2 19.33 10.95 -3.20
CA THR A 2 18.78 12.30 -3.44
C THR A 2 17.81 12.28 -4.62
N LYS A 3 16.70 13.05 -4.56
CA LYS A 3 15.66 13.26 -5.61
C LYS A 3 16.26 13.37 -7.02
N ARG A 4 17.39 14.09 -7.19
CA ARG A 4 18.12 14.20 -8.46
C ARG A 4 18.70 12.87 -9.00
N SER A 5 18.99 11.90 -8.15
CA SER A 5 19.56 10.60 -8.58
C SER A 5 18.50 9.69 -9.17
N ASP A 6 17.31 9.68 -8.59
CA ASP A 6 16.21 8.85 -9.08
C ASP A 6 15.62 9.43 -10.36
N ASP A 7 15.50 10.75 -10.47
CA ASP A 7 15.09 11.42 -11.72
C ASP A 7 16.00 11.03 -12.89
N ARG A 8 17.33 10.93 -12.66
CA ARG A 8 18.28 10.50 -13.68
C ARG A 8 18.13 9.04 -14.09
N ARG A 9 17.82 8.15 -13.16
CA ARG A 9 17.57 6.73 -13.47
C ARG A 9 16.29 6.55 -14.29
N VAL A 10 15.25 7.34 -14.00
CA VAL A 10 14.02 7.37 -14.80
C VAL A 10 14.36 7.74 -16.25
N VAL A 11 15.14 8.80 -16.47
CA VAL A 11 15.56 9.22 -17.82
C VAL A 11 16.36 8.12 -18.52
N ILE A 12 17.33 7.50 -17.83
CA ILE A 12 18.10 6.39 -18.39
C ILE A 12 17.19 5.24 -18.80
N LEU A 13 16.31 4.77 -17.91
CA LEU A 13 15.39 3.67 -18.19
C LEU A 13 14.46 3.99 -19.36
N GLN A 14 13.95 5.23 -19.43
CA GLN A 14 13.12 5.67 -20.53
C GLN A 14 13.88 5.62 -21.86
N ALA A 15 15.09 6.20 -21.90
CA ALA A 15 15.93 6.17 -23.10
C ALA A 15 16.24 4.74 -23.56
N LEU A 16 16.51 3.82 -22.62
CA LEU A 16 16.76 2.41 -22.93
C LEU A 16 15.51 1.67 -23.41
N ARG A 17 14.32 2.01 -22.88
CA ARG A 17 13.03 1.41 -23.31
C ARG A 17 12.59 1.88 -24.68
N ASP A 18 12.80 3.16 -24.99
CA ASP A 18 12.36 3.77 -26.24
C ASP A 18 13.27 3.43 -27.41
N SER A 19 14.49 2.93 -27.13
CA SER A 19 15.46 2.60 -28.18
C SER A 19 15.40 1.12 -28.57
N PRO A 20 15.21 0.82 -29.87
CA PRO A 20 15.32 -0.56 -30.37
C PRO A 20 16.79 -1.01 -30.54
N ARG A 21 17.76 -0.16 -30.21
CA ARG A 21 19.22 -0.38 -30.36
C ARG A 21 19.95 0.04 -29.09
N ASP A 22 21.23 -0.32 -29.02
CA ASP A 22 22.11 0.13 -27.94
C ASP A 22 22.15 1.67 -27.84
N VAL A 23 22.00 2.19 -26.63
CA VAL A 23 22.05 3.63 -26.33
C VAL A 23 23.48 3.98 -25.86
N SER A 24 24.15 4.88 -26.57
CA SER A 24 25.52 5.20 -26.23
C SER A 24 25.64 5.89 -24.87
N GLY A 25 26.65 5.51 -24.08
CA GLY A 25 26.90 6.15 -22.78
C GLY A 25 27.26 7.64 -22.91
N GLU A 26 27.69 8.09 -24.08
CA GLU A 26 27.95 9.51 -24.38
C GLU A 26 26.63 10.29 -24.57
N LEU A 27 25.67 9.68 -25.29
CA LEU A 27 24.33 10.25 -25.46
C LEU A 27 23.63 10.43 -24.09
N LEU A 28 23.61 9.37 -23.25
CA LEU A 28 23.05 9.43 -21.90
C LEU A 28 23.76 10.48 -21.03
N ALA A 29 25.08 10.58 -21.12
CA ALA A 29 25.87 11.58 -20.39
C ALA A 29 25.51 13.00 -20.80
N SER A 30 25.36 13.25 -22.10
CA SER A 30 24.97 14.55 -22.67
C SER A 30 23.54 14.92 -22.24
N GLU A 31 22.59 14.00 -22.36
CA GLU A 31 21.18 14.22 -22.01
C GLU A 31 21.00 14.54 -20.51
N LEU A 32 21.73 13.82 -19.66
CA LEU A 32 21.67 14.00 -18.21
C LEU A 32 22.55 15.15 -17.67
N GLY A 33 23.38 15.74 -18.50
CA GLY A 33 24.36 16.75 -18.08
C GLY A 33 25.37 16.22 -17.05
N VAL A 34 25.86 14.98 -17.24
CA VAL A 34 26.79 14.30 -16.32
C VAL A 34 27.94 13.64 -17.07
N SER A 35 28.94 13.14 -16.36
CA SER A 35 30.03 12.36 -16.95
C SER A 35 29.60 10.93 -17.30
N ARG A 36 30.29 10.28 -18.27
CA ARG A 36 30.12 8.85 -18.58
C ARG A 36 30.33 7.95 -17.34
N VAL A 37 31.25 8.34 -16.44
CA VAL A 37 31.45 7.63 -15.16
C VAL A 37 30.22 7.69 -14.27
N ALA A 38 29.50 8.84 -14.24
CA ALA A 38 28.26 8.97 -13.51
C ALA A 38 27.14 8.13 -14.12
N VAL A 39 27.03 8.08 -15.47
CA VAL A 39 26.09 7.16 -16.15
C VAL A 39 26.33 5.72 -15.71
N ARG A 40 27.59 5.25 -15.76
CA ARG A 40 27.94 3.90 -15.32
C ARG A 40 27.49 3.60 -13.89
N LYS A 41 27.68 4.55 -12.94
CA LYS A 41 27.20 4.39 -11.57
C LYS A 41 25.68 4.28 -11.48
N HIS A 42 24.95 4.98 -12.33
CA HIS A 42 23.49 4.83 -12.40
C HIS A 42 23.08 3.47 -12.96
N ILE A 43 23.78 2.96 -13.97
CA ILE A 43 23.56 1.60 -14.51
C ILE A 43 23.87 0.54 -13.43
N GLU A 44 24.99 0.66 -12.70
CA GLU A 44 25.32 -0.24 -11.59
C GLU A 44 24.23 -0.23 -10.52
N ALA A 45 23.70 0.94 -10.16
CA ALA A 45 22.58 1.04 -9.23
C ALA A 45 21.26 0.48 -9.77
N LEU A 46 21.02 0.50 -11.08
CA LEU A 46 19.87 -0.17 -11.71
C LEU A 46 20.05 -1.70 -11.67
N HIS A 47 21.25 -2.23 -11.87
CA HIS A 47 21.53 -3.65 -11.66
C HIS A 47 21.23 -4.11 -10.21
N GLU A 48 21.62 -3.31 -9.20
CA GLU A 48 21.28 -3.60 -7.80
C GLU A 48 19.76 -3.67 -7.55
N LEU A 49 18.98 -2.90 -8.31
CA LEU A 49 17.52 -2.94 -8.28
C LEU A 49 16.93 -4.13 -9.07
N GLY A 50 17.76 -4.87 -9.82
CA GLY A 50 17.38 -6.05 -10.56
C GLY A 50 17.06 -5.83 -12.04
N TYR A 51 17.41 -4.66 -12.60
CA TYR A 51 17.35 -4.45 -14.04
C TYR A 51 18.50 -5.19 -14.72
N GLU A 52 18.21 -5.91 -15.78
CA GLU A 52 19.22 -6.53 -16.63
C GLU A 52 19.55 -5.57 -17.77
N ILE A 53 20.74 -5.01 -17.77
CA ILE A 53 21.23 -4.04 -18.76
C ILE A 53 22.56 -4.54 -19.30
N ASP A 54 22.60 -4.89 -20.58
CA ASP A 54 23.82 -5.24 -21.25
C ASP A 54 24.64 -3.98 -21.56
N ALA A 55 25.96 -4.09 -21.38
CA ALA A 55 26.93 -3.06 -21.72
C ALA A 55 27.91 -3.61 -22.75
N ARG A 56 27.90 -3.04 -23.97
CA ARG A 56 28.81 -3.44 -25.05
C ARG A 56 29.84 -2.35 -25.31
N ALA A 57 31.12 -2.76 -25.35
CA ALA A 57 32.21 -1.83 -25.56
C ALA A 57 32.09 -1.15 -26.93
N GLY A 58 31.99 0.18 -26.96
CA GLY A 58 31.86 0.98 -28.18
C GLY A 58 30.43 1.10 -28.73
N GLU A 59 29.47 0.28 -28.29
CA GLU A 59 28.09 0.29 -28.77
C GLU A 59 27.16 1.00 -27.78
N GLY A 60 27.23 0.67 -26.50
CA GLY A 60 26.39 1.32 -25.48
C GLY A 60 25.74 0.36 -24.50
N TYR A 61 24.51 0.71 -24.09
CA TYR A 61 23.68 0.00 -23.13
C TYR A 61 22.37 -0.42 -23.76
N THR A 62 21.89 -1.63 -23.44
CA THR A 62 20.59 -2.17 -23.86
C THR A 62 19.87 -2.74 -22.65
N LEU A 63 18.62 -2.35 -22.43
CA LEU A 63 17.76 -2.96 -21.42
C LEU A 63 17.29 -4.34 -21.91
N VAL A 64 17.70 -5.40 -21.21
CA VAL A 64 17.30 -6.78 -21.49
C VAL A 64 16.00 -7.14 -20.78
N SER A 65 15.90 -6.81 -19.50
CA SER A 65 14.67 -7.02 -18.70
C SER A 65 14.54 -6.03 -17.54
N SER A 66 13.28 -5.75 -17.17
CA SER A 66 12.91 -5.02 -15.95
C SER A 66 12.46 -6.01 -14.87
N PRO A 67 12.75 -5.74 -13.59
CA PRO A 67 12.28 -6.57 -12.50
C PRO A 67 10.75 -6.48 -12.35
N ASP A 68 10.07 -7.61 -12.20
CA ASP A 68 8.66 -7.64 -11.81
C ASP A 68 8.58 -7.41 -10.28
N ALA A 69 8.65 -6.15 -9.89
CA ALA A 69 8.67 -5.70 -8.51
C ALA A 69 8.02 -4.30 -8.37
N PRO A 70 7.40 -3.97 -7.22
CA PRO A 70 6.77 -2.68 -7.00
C PRO A 70 7.83 -1.61 -6.65
N LEU A 71 8.79 -1.41 -7.52
CA LEU A 71 9.86 -0.43 -7.33
C LEU A 71 9.38 0.99 -7.68
N PRO A 72 9.88 2.04 -7.02
CA PRO A 72 9.54 3.43 -7.33
C PRO A 72 9.67 3.79 -8.82
N LEU A 73 10.71 3.27 -9.49
CA LEU A 73 10.96 3.52 -10.91
C LEU A 73 9.94 2.86 -11.84
N GLU A 74 9.34 1.74 -11.42
CA GLU A 74 8.27 1.04 -12.17
C GLU A 74 6.89 1.60 -11.86
N VAL A 75 6.63 1.99 -10.59
CA VAL A 75 5.32 2.45 -10.15
C VAL A 75 5.06 3.91 -10.53
N ARG A 76 6.06 4.79 -10.44
CA ARG A 76 5.89 6.22 -10.71
C ARG A 76 5.27 6.55 -12.08
N PRO A 77 5.66 5.94 -13.20
CA PRO A 77 5.07 6.22 -14.51
C PRO A 77 3.60 5.80 -14.64
N LEU A 78 3.11 4.94 -13.76
CA LEU A 78 1.75 4.38 -13.76
C LEU A 78 0.78 5.16 -12.87
N LEU A 79 1.30 6.03 -11.98
CA LEU A 79 0.47 6.80 -11.05
C LEU A 79 -0.26 7.95 -11.76
N HIS A 80 -1.52 8.18 -11.36
CA HIS A 80 -2.34 9.25 -11.85
C HIS A 80 -2.41 10.42 -10.84
N GLY A 81 -2.46 11.63 -11.37
CA GLY A 81 -2.56 12.84 -10.55
C GLY A 81 -1.24 13.25 -9.89
N ASP A 82 -1.34 14.14 -8.89
CA ASP A 82 -0.22 14.86 -8.28
C ASP A 82 -0.05 14.58 -6.78
N PHE A 83 -0.81 13.63 -6.22
CA PHE A 83 -0.77 13.36 -4.78
C PHE A 83 0.59 12.81 -4.34
N TYR A 84 1.19 11.93 -5.13
CA TYR A 84 2.44 11.27 -4.79
C TYR A 84 3.66 12.01 -5.37
N ALA A 85 4.15 13.02 -4.66
CA ALA A 85 5.30 13.82 -5.10
C ALA A 85 6.66 13.11 -4.91
N ARG A 86 6.75 12.14 -3.98
CA ARG A 86 7.99 11.46 -3.63
C ARG A 86 7.75 9.96 -3.45
N LEU A 87 8.45 9.14 -4.24
CA LEU A 87 8.49 7.69 -4.08
C LEU A 87 9.90 7.28 -3.70
N GLU A 88 10.01 6.50 -2.65
CA GLU A 88 11.25 5.93 -2.10
C GLU A 88 11.13 4.42 -2.01
N GLY A 89 12.23 3.72 -1.80
CA GLY A 89 12.24 2.29 -1.52
C GLY A 89 13.19 1.51 -2.41
N GLY A 90 13.02 0.19 -2.39
CA GLY A 90 13.93 -0.73 -3.06
C GLY A 90 13.47 -2.18 -2.98
N ARG A 91 14.40 -3.12 -3.19
CA ARG A 91 14.07 -4.55 -3.21
C ARG A 91 13.72 -5.09 -1.84
N VAL A 92 14.47 -4.72 -0.82
CA VAL A 92 14.31 -5.26 0.54
C VAL A 92 14.44 -4.15 1.56
N THR A 93 13.55 -4.16 2.55
CA THR A 93 13.65 -3.33 3.74
C THR A 93 13.28 -4.13 5.01
N GLY A 94 13.53 -3.58 6.18
CA GLY A 94 12.97 -4.08 7.44
C GLY A 94 11.45 -3.97 7.44
N SER A 95 10.95 -2.74 7.30
CA SER A 95 9.52 -2.43 7.24
C SER A 95 9.32 -1.10 6.52
N THR A 96 8.44 -1.06 5.51
CA THR A 96 8.06 0.17 4.81
C THR A 96 7.43 1.20 5.74
N ASN A 97 6.72 0.75 6.80
CA ASN A 97 6.18 1.65 7.83
C ASN A 97 7.29 2.32 8.64
N ASP A 98 8.35 1.60 9.01
CA ASP A 98 9.47 2.19 9.76
C ASP A 98 10.23 3.20 8.92
N ASP A 99 10.48 2.88 7.65
CA ASP A 99 11.13 3.80 6.73
C ASP A 99 10.27 5.05 6.50
N ALA A 100 8.98 4.89 6.25
CA ALA A 100 8.04 6.00 6.07
C ALA A 100 7.91 6.85 7.34
N ARG A 101 7.92 6.23 8.52
CA ARG A 101 7.94 6.91 9.82
C ARG A 101 9.20 7.76 9.99
N SER A 102 10.36 7.22 9.65
CA SER A 102 11.63 7.96 9.70
C SER A 102 11.57 9.19 8.80
N LEU A 103 11.08 9.03 7.56
CA LEU A 103 10.89 10.13 6.64
C LEU A 103 9.87 11.17 7.14
N ALA A 104 8.77 10.72 7.77
CA ALA A 104 7.76 11.62 8.35
C ALA A 104 8.33 12.47 9.48
N LEU A 105 9.17 11.88 10.35
CA LEU A 105 9.89 12.58 11.43
C LEU A 105 10.93 13.57 10.88
N GLU A 106 11.55 13.28 9.74
CA GLU A 106 12.46 14.19 9.02
C GLU A 106 11.72 15.30 8.25
N GLY A 107 10.38 15.36 8.33
CA GLY A 107 9.58 16.40 7.69
C GLY A 107 9.22 16.10 6.24
N ALA A 108 9.27 14.84 5.80
CA ALA A 108 8.80 14.49 4.46
C ALA A 108 7.35 14.95 4.22
N PRO A 109 7.03 15.47 3.02
CA PRO A 109 5.70 15.99 2.73
C PRO A 109 4.65 14.87 2.68
N GLU A 110 3.37 15.28 2.80
CA GLU A 110 2.23 14.41 2.50
C GLU A 110 2.37 13.78 1.12
N GLY A 111 1.90 12.54 0.96
CA GLY A 111 2.05 11.81 -0.30
C GLY A 111 3.45 11.27 -0.55
N THR A 112 4.36 11.30 0.44
CA THR A 112 5.60 10.52 0.37
C THR A 112 5.29 9.04 0.53
N VAL A 113 5.77 8.20 -0.40
CA VAL A 113 5.53 6.76 -0.44
C VAL A 113 6.84 6.01 -0.29
N VAL A 114 6.83 4.97 0.53
CA VAL A 114 7.90 3.95 0.58
C VAL A 114 7.36 2.64 0.03
N LEU A 115 8.09 2.06 -0.93
CA LEU A 115 7.77 0.79 -1.59
C LEU A 115 8.87 -0.23 -1.35
N ALA A 116 8.50 -1.50 -1.17
CA ALA A 116 9.46 -2.60 -1.12
C ALA A 116 8.92 -3.86 -1.83
N ALA A 117 9.83 -4.61 -2.45
CA ALA A 117 9.49 -5.92 -3.02
C ALA A 117 9.43 -7.02 -1.94
N GLN A 118 10.10 -6.81 -0.80
CA GLN A 118 10.13 -7.72 0.34
C GLN A 118 10.37 -6.95 1.63
N GLN A 119 9.78 -7.44 2.75
CA GLN A 119 10.10 -6.95 4.10
C GLN A 119 10.63 -8.09 4.96
N THR A 120 11.63 -7.81 5.80
CA THR A 120 12.21 -8.78 6.75
C THR A 120 11.56 -8.73 8.13
N SER A 121 10.83 -7.65 8.43
CA SER A 121 10.16 -7.42 9.72
C SER A 121 8.81 -6.73 9.52
N GLY A 122 8.03 -7.22 8.54
CA GLY A 122 6.68 -6.70 8.26
C GLY A 122 5.77 -6.84 9.49
N ARG A 123 4.97 -5.81 9.77
CA ARG A 123 4.09 -5.78 10.94
C ARG A 123 2.62 -5.65 10.58
N GLY A 124 1.79 -6.31 11.38
CA GLY A 124 0.36 -6.12 11.46
C GLY A 124 -0.06 -5.48 12.78
N ARG A 125 -1.36 -5.33 13.00
CA ARG A 125 -1.91 -4.80 14.25
C ARG A 125 -1.56 -5.68 15.46
N LEU A 126 -1.50 -5.04 16.62
CA LEU A 126 -1.25 -5.70 17.91
C LEU A 126 0.05 -6.51 17.95
N GLY A 127 1.09 -6.07 17.23
CA GLY A 127 2.39 -6.72 17.20
C GLY A 127 2.45 -8.03 16.41
N ARG A 128 1.39 -8.39 15.66
CA ARG A 128 1.42 -9.58 14.79
C ARG A 128 2.39 -9.36 13.64
N GLU A 129 3.01 -10.43 13.19
CA GLU A 129 3.82 -10.42 11.97
C GLU A 129 2.93 -10.32 10.71
N TRP A 130 3.40 -9.53 9.74
CA TRP A 130 2.91 -9.55 8.37
C TRP A 130 3.98 -10.19 7.49
N SER A 131 3.76 -11.42 7.06
CA SER A 131 4.68 -12.13 6.16
C SER A 131 4.76 -11.39 4.83
N SER A 132 5.98 -11.02 4.44
CA SER A 132 6.24 -10.12 3.31
C SER A 132 7.28 -10.69 2.34
N PRO A 133 7.07 -11.89 1.75
CA PRO A 133 7.98 -12.44 0.75
C PRO A 133 7.94 -11.64 -0.55
N ALA A 134 8.94 -11.84 -1.41
CA ALA A 134 8.90 -11.30 -2.77
C ALA A 134 7.64 -11.79 -3.51
N GLY A 135 7.03 -10.89 -4.30
CA GLY A 135 5.80 -11.18 -5.02
C GLY A 135 4.53 -10.62 -4.36
N GLY A 136 4.65 -9.82 -3.32
CA GLY A 136 3.61 -8.94 -2.79
C GLY A 136 3.84 -7.47 -3.13
N VAL A 137 2.89 -6.63 -2.78
CA VAL A 137 3.01 -5.17 -2.77
C VAL A 137 3.04 -4.71 -1.32
N TYR A 138 4.11 -4.06 -0.92
CA TYR A 138 4.29 -3.47 0.41
C TYR A 138 4.56 -2.00 0.22
N ALA A 139 3.59 -1.18 0.63
CA ALA A 139 3.62 0.26 0.46
C ALA A 139 3.24 0.96 1.76
N SER A 140 3.90 2.07 2.07
CA SER A 140 3.56 2.92 3.19
C SER A 140 3.52 4.37 2.73
N VAL A 141 2.40 5.06 3.01
CA VAL A 141 2.13 6.43 2.59
C VAL A 141 2.17 7.35 3.80
N VAL A 142 2.93 8.43 3.73
CA VAL A 142 2.89 9.51 4.74
C VAL A 142 1.69 10.40 4.45
N LEU A 143 0.79 10.53 5.42
CA LEU A 143 -0.37 11.38 5.41
C LEU A 143 -0.22 12.48 6.48
N ARG A 144 -0.73 13.68 6.21
CA ARG A 144 -0.70 14.81 7.16
C ARG A 144 -2.09 15.46 7.22
N PRO A 145 -3.10 14.74 7.71
CA PRO A 145 -4.44 15.30 7.80
C PRO A 145 -4.48 16.42 8.85
N ALA A 146 -5.05 17.56 8.47
CA ALA A 146 -5.24 18.69 9.39
C ALA A 146 -6.53 18.49 10.23
N VAL A 147 -6.57 17.38 10.98
CA VAL A 147 -7.74 16.97 11.77
C VAL A 147 -7.33 16.55 13.19
N GLU A 148 -8.31 16.47 14.08
CA GLU A 148 -8.11 15.92 15.42
C GLU A 148 -8.06 14.39 15.43
N THR A 149 -7.44 13.83 16.46
CA THR A 149 -7.28 12.38 16.63
C THR A 149 -8.60 11.59 16.50
N PRO A 150 -9.75 12.03 17.06
CA PRO A 150 -11.00 11.31 16.90
C PRO A 150 -11.48 11.20 15.45
N GLU A 151 -11.23 12.21 14.62
CA GLU A 151 -11.61 12.21 13.21
C GLU A 151 -10.75 11.25 12.37
N ALA A 152 -9.49 11.05 12.78
CA ALA A 152 -8.55 10.17 12.09
C ALA A 152 -8.81 8.67 12.33
N ILE A 153 -9.65 8.30 13.32
CA ILE A 153 -9.95 6.90 13.66
C ILE A 153 -10.53 6.13 12.47
N VAL A 154 -11.24 6.80 11.57
CA VAL A 154 -11.85 6.19 10.37
C VAL A 154 -10.86 5.94 9.24
N LEU A 155 -9.64 6.47 9.30
CA LEU A 155 -8.68 6.36 8.20
C LEU A 155 -8.32 4.92 7.79
N PRO A 156 -8.26 3.92 8.69
CA PRO A 156 -8.10 2.53 8.25
C PRO A 156 -9.21 2.06 7.30
N LEU A 157 -10.46 2.52 7.52
CA LEU A 157 -11.60 2.19 6.67
C LEU A 157 -11.53 2.92 5.34
N VAL A 158 -11.15 4.20 5.35
CA VAL A 158 -10.96 5.02 4.15
C VAL A 158 -9.84 4.44 3.27
N VAL A 159 -8.69 4.13 3.86
CA VAL A 159 -7.56 3.51 3.16
C VAL A 159 -7.95 2.13 2.63
N GLY A 160 -8.64 1.32 3.44
CA GLY A 160 -9.14 0.00 3.02
C GLY A 160 -10.09 0.09 1.82
N LEU A 161 -11.04 1.04 1.81
CA LEU A 161 -11.89 1.33 0.65
C LEU A 161 -11.07 1.80 -0.56
N GLY A 162 -10.05 2.64 -0.35
CA GLY A 162 -9.13 3.04 -1.40
C GLY A 162 -8.43 1.85 -2.04
N VAL A 163 -7.89 0.93 -1.23
CA VAL A 163 -7.27 -0.31 -1.71
C VAL A 163 -8.28 -1.17 -2.49
N ALA A 164 -9.50 -1.36 -1.97
CA ALA A 164 -10.55 -2.13 -2.64
C ALA A 164 -10.89 -1.54 -4.02
N ARG A 165 -11.10 -0.21 -4.11
CA ARG A 165 -11.37 0.50 -5.38
C ARG A 165 -10.21 0.36 -6.37
N GLY A 166 -8.97 0.46 -5.89
CA GLY A 166 -7.79 0.23 -6.73
C GLY A 166 -7.78 -1.18 -7.30
N LEU A 167 -8.05 -2.21 -6.50
CA LEU A 167 -8.14 -3.59 -6.95
C LEU A 167 -9.33 -3.82 -7.92
N ASP A 168 -10.47 -3.14 -7.72
CA ASP A 168 -11.61 -3.19 -8.65
C ASP A 168 -11.22 -2.72 -10.06
N THR A 169 -10.38 -1.70 -10.20
CA THR A 169 -9.91 -1.23 -11.53
C THR A 169 -9.13 -2.30 -12.30
N LEU A 170 -8.57 -3.26 -11.57
CA LEU A 170 -7.87 -4.42 -12.12
C LEU A 170 -8.79 -5.64 -12.28
N GLY A 171 -10.09 -5.52 -11.98
CA GLY A 171 -11.06 -6.63 -12.04
C GLY A 171 -11.00 -7.58 -10.84
N VAL A 172 -10.37 -7.20 -9.73
CA VAL A 172 -10.27 -8.00 -8.50
C VAL A 172 -11.18 -7.42 -7.43
N GLN A 173 -12.30 -8.08 -7.19
CA GLN A 173 -13.26 -7.68 -6.16
C GLN A 173 -12.87 -8.20 -4.79
N THR A 174 -12.97 -7.33 -3.77
CA THR A 174 -12.69 -7.67 -2.38
C THR A 174 -13.79 -7.18 -1.45
N LEU A 175 -13.95 -7.88 -0.32
CA LEU A 175 -14.81 -7.50 0.79
C LEU A 175 -13.98 -6.89 1.91
N LEU A 176 -14.58 -5.97 2.66
CA LEU A 176 -13.95 -5.28 3.77
C LEU A 176 -14.32 -5.95 5.09
N LYS A 177 -13.30 -6.38 5.83
CA LYS A 177 -13.48 -6.84 7.21
C LYS A 177 -12.99 -5.75 8.16
N TRP A 178 -13.91 -5.18 8.90
CA TRP A 178 -13.60 -4.18 9.93
C TRP A 178 -12.56 -4.72 10.94
N PRO A 179 -11.55 -3.90 11.32
CA PRO A 179 -11.38 -2.50 10.91
C PRO A 179 -10.42 -2.31 9.74
N ASN A 180 -9.67 -3.31 9.25
CA ASN A 180 -8.48 -3.06 8.44
C ASN A 180 -8.10 -4.16 7.44
N ASP A 181 -8.93 -5.16 7.23
CA ASP A 181 -8.61 -6.29 6.37
C ASP A 181 -9.46 -6.28 5.08
N LEU A 182 -8.86 -6.70 3.98
CA LEU A 182 -9.55 -6.98 2.73
C LEU A 182 -9.52 -8.49 2.49
N LEU A 183 -10.69 -9.06 2.23
CA LEU A 183 -10.89 -10.49 2.05
C LEU A 183 -11.45 -10.77 0.66
N CYS A 184 -11.24 -11.97 0.14
CA CYS A 184 -12.05 -12.49 -0.97
C CYS A 184 -13.38 -13.06 -0.45
N VAL A 185 -14.25 -13.47 -1.37
CA VAL A 185 -15.63 -13.91 -1.06
C VAL A 185 -15.67 -15.09 -0.07
N ASP A 186 -14.69 -16.00 -0.14
CA ASP A 186 -14.57 -17.16 0.75
C ASP A 186 -14.00 -16.82 2.14
N GLY A 187 -13.64 -15.53 2.38
CA GLY A 187 -13.16 -15.06 3.68
C GLY A 187 -11.65 -15.10 3.86
N ARG A 188 -10.87 -15.54 2.86
CA ARG A 188 -9.40 -15.52 2.92
C ARG A 188 -8.87 -14.11 2.69
N LYS A 189 -7.82 -13.76 3.43
CA LYS A 189 -7.25 -12.41 3.43
C LYS A 189 -6.36 -12.15 2.21
N VAL A 190 -6.70 -11.06 1.48
CA VAL A 190 -5.96 -10.59 0.28
C VAL A 190 -5.02 -9.44 0.64
N ALA A 191 -5.49 -8.53 1.49
CA ALA A 191 -4.70 -7.36 1.89
C ALA A 191 -4.99 -6.96 3.33
N GLY A 192 -4.09 -6.17 3.89
CA GLY A 192 -4.25 -5.56 5.21
C GLY A 192 -3.70 -4.16 5.27
N VAL A 193 -4.30 -3.35 6.12
CA VAL A 193 -3.93 -1.94 6.36
C VAL A 193 -3.44 -1.79 7.79
N LEU A 194 -2.32 -1.08 7.98
CA LEU A 194 -1.79 -0.74 9.30
C LEU A 194 -1.47 0.76 9.35
N LEU A 195 -2.21 1.50 10.16
CA LEU A 195 -1.92 2.90 10.41
C LEU A 195 -1.13 3.06 11.72
N GLU A 196 -0.05 3.83 11.64
CA GLU A 196 0.75 4.29 12.76
C GLU A 196 0.92 5.79 12.65
N GLY A 197 0.81 6.53 13.76
CA GLY A 197 0.84 7.99 13.68
C GLY A 197 1.37 8.65 14.94
N LEU A 198 1.60 9.94 14.82
CA LEU A 198 1.97 10.83 15.92
C LEU A 198 0.96 11.97 16.01
N SER A 199 0.50 12.24 17.22
CA SER A 199 -0.31 13.43 17.53
C SER A 199 0.44 14.33 18.53
N GLU A 200 0.30 15.63 18.35
CA GLU A 200 0.74 16.65 19.31
C GLU A 200 -0.49 17.25 19.96
N GLY A 201 -0.77 16.83 21.19
CA GLY A 201 -2.04 17.09 21.83
C GLY A 201 -3.19 16.39 21.10
N TRP A 202 -4.16 17.12 20.62
CA TRP A 202 -5.31 16.60 19.89
C TRP A 202 -5.13 16.55 18.37
N LEU A 203 -4.12 17.25 17.83
CA LEU A 203 -3.88 17.34 16.39
C LEU A 203 -2.96 16.24 15.89
N ILE A 204 -3.28 15.70 14.73
CA ILE A 204 -2.41 14.74 14.04
C ILE A 204 -1.24 15.48 13.40
N SER A 205 -0.01 15.10 13.77
CA SER A 205 1.21 15.60 13.12
C SER A 205 1.48 14.87 11.81
N TRP A 206 1.34 13.55 11.83
CA TRP A 206 1.42 12.67 10.66
C TRP A 206 0.84 11.29 10.97
N ILE A 207 0.45 10.60 9.90
CA ILE A 207 0.07 9.18 9.89
C ILE A 207 0.83 8.48 8.78
N VAL A 208 1.36 7.30 9.06
CA VAL A 208 1.87 6.37 8.06
C VAL A 208 0.79 5.32 7.82
N ALA A 209 0.29 5.25 6.60
CA ALA A 209 -0.67 4.26 6.15
C ALA A 209 0.06 3.13 5.42
N GLY A 210 0.36 2.05 6.15
CA GLY A 210 0.95 0.84 5.58
C GLY A 210 -0.10 -0.06 4.95
N VAL A 211 0.22 -0.58 3.78
CA VAL A 211 -0.61 -1.53 3.03
C VAL A 211 0.23 -2.71 2.58
N GLY A 212 -0.22 -3.91 2.91
CA GLY A 212 0.32 -5.15 2.39
C GLY A 212 -0.72 -5.85 1.51
N VAL A 213 -0.36 -6.21 0.28
CA VAL A 213 -1.22 -6.94 -0.66
C VAL A 213 -0.54 -8.23 -1.09
N ASN A 214 -1.21 -9.36 -0.93
CA ASN A 214 -0.79 -10.64 -1.44
C ASN A 214 -1.05 -10.67 -2.96
N VAL A 215 -0.02 -10.62 -3.79
CA VAL A 215 -0.23 -10.60 -5.25
C VAL A 215 0.07 -11.95 -5.89
N ARG A 216 1.30 -12.48 -5.72
CA ARG A 216 1.75 -13.76 -6.30
C ARG A 216 1.41 -14.94 -5.41
N THR A 217 1.65 -14.76 -4.13
CA THR A 217 1.56 -15.81 -3.11
C THR A 217 0.79 -15.33 -1.91
N ALA A 218 0.04 -16.25 -1.31
CA ALA A 218 -0.56 -16.08 0.00
C ALA A 218 0.26 -16.92 1.00
N PRO A 219 0.75 -16.36 2.11
CA PRO A 219 1.62 -17.05 3.06
C PRO A 219 0.97 -18.28 3.70
N ASP A 220 -0.34 -18.21 3.94
CA ASP A 220 -1.17 -19.28 4.48
C ASP A 220 -2.39 -19.45 3.56
N ARG A 221 -2.39 -20.48 2.74
CA ARG A 221 -3.46 -20.70 1.73
C ARG A 221 -4.83 -21.01 2.32
N GLU A 222 -4.91 -21.42 3.56
CA GLU A 222 -6.19 -21.65 4.23
C GLU A 222 -6.82 -20.35 4.70
N ARG A 223 -6.00 -19.36 5.04
CA ARG A 223 -6.42 -18.08 5.62
C ARG A 223 -6.20 -16.89 4.72
N SER A 224 -5.42 -17.02 3.66
CA SER A 224 -5.11 -15.93 2.73
C SER A 224 -5.22 -16.35 1.27
N ALA A 225 -5.57 -15.37 0.43
CA ALA A 225 -5.63 -15.48 -1.01
C ALA A 225 -4.72 -14.43 -1.66
N SER A 226 -4.42 -14.60 -2.93
CA SER A 226 -3.61 -13.68 -3.71
C SER A 226 -4.41 -13.06 -4.87
N VAL A 227 -3.97 -11.88 -5.33
CA VAL A 227 -4.55 -11.18 -6.48
C VAL A 227 -4.49 -12.06 -7.74
N ASP A 228 -3.34 -12.71 -8.01
CA ASP A 228 -3.17 -13.59 -9.16
C ASP A 228 -4.15 -14.78 -9.14
N GLU A 229 -4.42 -15.35 -7.95
CA GLU A 229 -5.40 -16.42 -7.77
C GLU A 229 -6.83 -15.92 -8.11
N LEU A 230 -7.21 -14.76 -7.58
CA LEU A 230 -8.55 -14.20 -7.78
C LEU A 230 -8.79 -13.73 -9.22
N PHE A 231 -7.76 -13.19 -9.86
CA PHE A 231 -7.83 -12.73 -11.25
C PHE A 231 -7.68 -13.86 -12.27
N GLY A 232 -7.11 -15.00 -11.86
CA GLY A 232 -6.89 -16.17 -12.73
C GLY A 232 -5.67 -16.08 -13.64
N ARG A 233 -4.87 -15.02 -13.54
CA ARG A 233 -3.59 -14.85 -14.24
C ARG A 233 -2.63 -13.94 -13.48
N ARG A 234 -1.36 -13.97 -13.91
CA ARG A 234 -0.31 -13.14 -13.33
C ARG A 234 -0.51 -11.65 -13.64
N MET A 235 -0.47 -10.80 -12.61
CA MET A 235 -0.56 -9.35 -12.70
C MET A 235 0.82 -8.72 -12.47
N PRO A 236 1.25 -7.71 -13.26
CA PRO A 236 2.47 -6.97 -12.95
C PRO A 236 2.38 -6.32 -11.56
N LEU A 237 3.42 -6.47 -10.75
CA LEU A 237 3.41 -5.96 -9.37
C LEU A 237 3.35 -4.41 -9.33
N ALA A 238 3.95 -3.75 -10.32
CA ALA A 238 3.88 -2.30 -10.43
C ALA A 238 2.47 -1.79 -10.73
N ASP A 239 1.69 -2.50 -11.58
CA ASP A 239 0.31 -2.15 -11.90
C ASP A 239 -0.58 -2.26 -10.66
N VAL A 240 -0.42 -3.35 -9.89
CA VAL A 240 -1.15 -3.53 -8.63
C VAL A 240 -0.80 -2.44 -7.62
N ALA A 241 0.50 -2.11 -7.49
CA ALA A 241 0.94 -1.05 -6.59
C ALA A 241 0.38 0.32 -6.99
N ALA A 242 0.42 0.66 -8.29
CA ALA A 242 -0.11 1.93 -8.79
C ALA A 242 -1.62 2.02 -8.58
N ALA A 243 -2.38 1.00 -8.96
CA ALA A 243 -3.83 0.97 -8.78
C ALA A 243 -4.25 1.13 -7.31
N VAL A 244 -3.56 0.43 -6.39
CA VAL A 244 -3.78 0.55 -4.94
C VAL A 244 -3.46 1.96 -4.45
N LEU A 245 -2.34 2.53 -4.84
CA LEU A 245 -1.95 3.88 -4.45
C LEU A 245 -2.95 4.92 -5.00
N ASP A 246 -3.32 4.86 -6.27
CA ASP A 246 -4.31 5.78 -6.86
C ASP A 246 -5.66 5.70 -6.13
N GLY A 247 -6.11 4.49 -5.81
CA GLY A 247 -7.32 4.29 -5.02
C GLY A 247 -7.25 4.93 -3.62
N ILE A 248 -6.09 4.80 -2.95
CA ILE A 248 -5.83 5.46 -1.64
C ILE A 248 -5.86 6.98 -1.78
N ALA A 249 -5.17 7.55 -2.78
CA ALA A 249 -5.13 8.98 -3.00
C ALA A 249 -6.53 9.57 -3.21
N VAL A 250 -7.35 8.94 -4.05
CA VAL A 250 -8.73 9.35 -4.31
C VAL A 250 -9.59 9.25 -3.05
N ALA A 251 -9.51 8.14 -2.31
CA ALA A 251 -10.29 7.96 -1.10
C ALA A 251 -9.89 8.96 -0.01
N TYR A 252 -8.59 9.14 0.20
CA TYR A 252 -8.07 10.05 1.22
C TYR A 252 -8.46 11.52 0.94
N ARG A 253 -8.26 12.02 -0.30
CA ARG A 253 -8.66 13.39 -0.69
C ARG A 253 -10.17 13.61 -0.53
N ARG A 254 -10.99 12.62 -0.91
CA ARG A 254 -12.43 12.70 -0.70
C ARG A 254 -12.80 12.76 0.77
N TRP A 255 -12.14 11.96 1.61
CA TRP A 255 -12.34 12.01 3.05
C TRP A 255 -11.94 13.36 3.65
N GLN A 256 -10.83 13.96 3.21
CA GLN A 256 -10.44 15.31 3.64
C GLN A 256 -11.49 16.36 3.30
N ALA A 257 -12.17 16.23 2.17
CA ALA A 257 -13.19 17.18 1.72
C ALA A 257 -14.55 16.97 2.39
N ASP A 258 -15.00 15.71 2.50
CA ASP A 258 -16.40 15.36 2.78
C ASP A 258 -16.57 14.60 4.12
N GLY A 259 -15.48 14.28 4.82
CA GLY A 259 -15.50 13.41 6.00
C GLY A 259 -15.83 11.95 5.66
N PHE A 260 -16.16 11.14 6.69
CA PHE A 260 -16.40 9.71 6.51
C PHE A 260 -17.82 9.35 6.10
N ALA A 261 -18.81 10.16 6.44
CA ALA A 261 -20.22 9.83 6.21
C ALA A 261 -20.56 9.35 4.78
N PRO A 262 -19.99 9.95 3.68
CA PRO A 262 -20.25 9.49 2.32
C PRO A 262 -19.66 8.10 1.98
N PHE A 263 -18.80 7.57 2.85
CA PHE A 263 -18.20 6.25 2.65
C PHE A 263 -18.99 5.12 3.34
N ALA A 264 -19.83 5.43 4.32
CA ALA A 264 -20.49 4.43 5.16
C ALA A 264 -21.31 3.42 4.33
N ALA A 265 -22.18 3.91 3.43
CA ALA A 265 -23.00 3.03 2.60
C ALA A 265 -22.18 2.13 1.66
N GLU A 266 -21.11 2.64 1.06
CA GLU A 266 -20.21 1.83 0.23
C GLU A 266 -19.47 0.80 1.07
N TYR A 267 -18.98 1.19 2.26
CA TYR A 267 -18.31 0.27 3.16
C TYR A 267 -19.25 -0.88 3.57
N GLU A 268 -20.49 -0.56 3.92
CA GLU A 268 -21.51 -1.55 4.28
C GLU A 268 -21.81 -2.51 3.13
N SER A 269 -21.94 -2.02 1.89
CA SER A 269 -22.19 -2.85 0.71
C SER A 269 -21.06 -3.85 0.43
N ARG A 270 -19.85 -3.57 0.92
CA ARG A 270 -18.65 -4.43 0.82
C ARG A 270 -18.32 -5.15 2.12
N SER A 271 -19.13 -4.98 3.17
CA SER A 271 -18.81 -5.54 4.48
C SER A 271 -18.87 -7.07 4.48
N TYR A 272 -17.74 -7.71 4.79
CA TYR A 272 -17.69 -9.16 5.02
C TYR A 272 -18.45 -9.57 6.28
N LEU A 273 -18.62 -8.66 7.24
CA LEU A 273 -19.21 -8.94 8.55
C LEU A 273 -20.71 -8.69 8.61
N ALA A 274 -21.34 -8.04 7.62
CA ALA A 274 -22.74 -7.68 7.66
C ALA A 274 -23.66 -8.89 7.93
N GLY A 275 -24.50 -8.78 8.96
CA GLY A 275 -25.44 -9.83 9.39
C GLY A 275 -24.79 -11.08 10.00
N ARG A 276 -23.47 -11.09 10.24
CA ARG A 276 -22.77 -12.24 10.82
C ARG A 276 -22.68 -12.17 12.33
N GLN A 277 -22.70 -13.31 12.98
CA GLN A 277 -22.45 -13.44 14.42
C GLN A 277 -20.95 -13.29 14.70
N VAL A 278 -20.60 -12.36 15.57
CA VAL A 278 -19.20 -12.04 15.89
C VAL A 278 -18.96 -11.98 17.39
N ARG A 279 -17.70 -12.18 17.76
CA ARG A 279 -17.11 -11.79 19.03
C ARG A 279 -16.09 -10.71 18.78
N VAL A 280 -16.22 -9.57 19.48
CA VAL A 280 -15.25 -8.47 19.41
C VAL A 280 -14.50 -8.41 20.73
N SER A 281 -13.18 -8.40 20.67
CA SER A 281 -12.29 -8.35 21.83
C SER A 281 -11.31 -7.19 21.76
N ASP A 282 -10.90 -6.66 22.91
CA ASP A 282 -9.81 -5.68 22.98
C ASP A 282 -8.42 -6.35 22.82
N ALA A 283 -7.36 -5.53 22.86
CA ALA A 283 -5.97 -6.01 22.72
C ALA A 283 -5.53 -6.95 23.85
N ALA A 284 -6.20 -6.92 25.02
CA ALA A 284 -5.97 -7.81 26.13
C ALA A 284 -6.79 -9.11 26.06
N GLY A 285 -7.59 -9.29 24.99
CA GLY A 285 -8.47 -10.44 24.79
C GLY A 285 -9.80 -10.37 25.58
N ARG A 286 -10.09 -9.24 26.25
CA ARG A 286 -11.36 -9.05 26.95
C ARG A 286 -12.48 -8.82 25.94
N VAL A 287 -13.58 -9.54 26.07
CA VAL A 287 -14.75 -9.41 25.19
C VAL A 287 -15.43 -8.06 25.42
N LEU A 288 -15.57 -7.30 24.34
CA LEU A 288 -16.27 -6.00 24.29
C LEU A 288 -17.74 -6.16 23.91
N ALA A 289 -18.04 -7.05 22.95
CA ALA A 289 -19.38 -7.36 22.51
C ALA A 289 -19.44 -8.75 21.84
N GLU A 290 -20.60 -9.41 21.96
CA GLU A 290 -20.96 -10.60 21.19
C GLU A 290 -22.37 -10.43 20.64
N GLY A 291 -22.56 -10.70 19.34
CA GLY A 291 -23.83 -10.56 18.68
C GLY A 291 -23.72 -10.42 17.17
N GLU A 292 -24.79 -10.00 16.54
CA GLU A 292 -24.85 -9.80 15.09
C GLU A 292 -24.34 -8.43 14.70
N VAL A 293 -23.56 -8.36 13.61
CA VAL A 293 -23.10 -7.08 13.05
C VAL A 293 -24.26 -6.38 12.33
N ALA A 294 -24.70 -5.26 12.89
CA ALA A 294 -25.76 -4.42 12.35
C ALA A 294 -25.27 -3.40 11.29
N GLY A 295 -23.94 -3.21 11.16
CA GLY A 295 -23.33 -2.29 10.21
C GLY A 295 -22.21 -1.46 10.83
N ILE A 296 -21.94 -0.29 10.25
CA ILE A 296 -21.07 0.74 10.81
C ILE A 296 -21.84 2.07 10.90
N ASP A 297 -21.46 2.93 11.84
CA ASP A 297 -22.05 4.26 11.93
C ASP A 297 -21.25 5.33 11.15
N ALA A 298 -21.75 6.56 11.17
CA ALA A 298 -21.12 7.70 10.51
C ALA A 298 -19.73 8.08 11.09
N LEU A 299 -19.35 7.51 12.23
CA LEU A 299 -18.01 7.64 12.83
C LEU A 299 -17.14 6.42 12.57
N GLY A 300 -17.57 5.48 11.71
CA GLY A 300 -16.83 4.26 11.37
C GLY A 300 -16.78 3.21 12.47
N ARG A 301 -17.59 3.34 13.50
CA ARG A 301 -17.67 2.36 14.60
C ARG A 301 -18.47 1.15 14.13
N LEU A 302 -17.99 -0.05 14.48
CA LEU A 302 -18.73 -1.27 14.23
C LEU A 302 -19.93 -1.35 15.19
N LEU A 303 -21.11 -1.56 14.64
CA LEU A 303 -22.36 -1.71 15.42
C LEU A 303 -22.65 -3.21 15.60
N VAL A 304 -22.67 -3.66 16.87
CA VAL A 304 -22.96 -5.05 17.21
C VAL A 304 -24.28 -5.10 17.99
N SER A 305 -25.29 -5.77 17.44
CA SER A 305 -26.57 -6.04 18.10
C SER A 305 -26.39 -7.19 19.06
N THR A 306 -26.53 -6.89 20.35
CA THR A 306 -26.45 -7.86 21.46
C THR A 306 -27.84 -8.14 22.04
N GLY A 307 -27.96 -9.10 22.95
CA GLY A 307 -29.22 -9.35 23.67
C GLY A 307 -29.74 -8.17 24.51
N THR A 308 -28.88 -7.15 24.75
CA THR A 308 -29.23 -5.97 25.58
C THR A 308 -29.30 -4.66 24.76
N GLY A 309 -29.06 -4.71 23.43
CA GLY A 309 -29.10 -3.54 22.55
C GLY A 309 -27.87 -3.46 21.64
N THR A 310 -27.77 -2.38 20.85
CA THR A 310 -26.65 -2.18 19.92
C THR A 310 -25.47 -1.51 20.60
N VAL A 311 -24.30 -2.12 20.51
CA VAL A 311 -23.04 -1.64 21.09
C VAL A 311 -22.14 -1.09 19.98
N PRO A 312 -21.76 0.20 20.00
CA PRO A 312 -20.81 0.77 19.05
C PRO A 312 -19.36 0.49 19.49
N ILE A 313 -18.57 -0.13 18.63
CA ILE A 313 -17.18 -0.50 18.88
C ILE A 313 -16.25 0.42 18.08
N VAL A 314 -15.36 1.12 18.77
CA VAL A 314 -14.37 2.02 18.17
C VAL A 314 -13.13 1.27 17.69
N ALA A 315 -12.68 0.27 18.46
CA ALA A 315 -11.49 -0.52 18.15
C ALA A 315 -11.61 -1.92 18.74
N GLY A 316 -11.04 -2.91 18.08
CA GLY A 316 -11.03 -4.30 18.54
C GLY A 316 -10.59 -5.28 17.45
N ASP A 317 -10.51 -6.55 17.85
CA ASP A 317 -10.33 -7.69 16.97
C ASP A 317 -11.67 -8.41 16.81
N VAL A 318 -12.07 -8.67 15.58
CA VAL A 318 -13.35 -9.31 15.26
C VAL A 318 -13.14 -10.73 14.79
N THR A 319 -13.74 -11.68 15.53
CA THR A 319 -13.75 -13.10 15.19
C THR A 319 -15.18 -13.53 14.87
N LEU A 320 -15.37 -14.29 13.80
CA LEU A 320 -16.64 -14.93 13.52
C LEU A 320 -16.92 -15.98 14.60
N ARG A 321 -18.17 -16.10 15.02
CA ARG A 321 -18.60 -17.25 15.81
C ARG A 321 -19.02 -18.35 14.84
N GLU A 322 -18.43 -19.51 15.02
CA GLU A 322 -18.96 -20.74 14.44
C GLU A 322 -20.17 -21.16 15.29
N ASP A 323 -21.29 -21.45 14.65
CA ASP A 323 -22.50 -21.97 15.29
C ASP A 323 -22.29 -23.39 15.82
#